data_c5e22de8bbf5432c9e4439aa7c08a6df
#
_entry.id   c5e22de8bbf5432c9e4439aa7c08a6df
#
_cell.length_a   1.000
_cell.length_b   1.000
_cell.length_c   1.000
_cell.angle_alpha   90.00
_cell.angle_beta   90.00
_cell.angle_gamma   90.00
#
_symmetry.space_group_name_H-M   'P 1'
#
loop_
_entity.id
_entity.type
_entity.pdbx_description
1 polymer ?
#
loop_
_entity_poly.entity_id
_entity_poly.type
_entity_poly.pdbx_seq_one_letter_code
_entity_poly.pdbx_strand_id
1 'polypeptide(L)'
;MYIYIHMDRVSQYKAVHNEAIELFKIKNKDYGDAFANFGPVGVIVRMGDKINRLSSITSSSVCLVKTESIRDTLIDLHNYAAMAIMLMDEK
;
A
#
# COMPACT_ATOMS: atom_id res chain seq x y z
N MET A 1 -16.20 3.11 3.90
CA MET A 1 -16.70 2.12 4.84
C MET A 1 -16.78 0.74 4.24
N TYR A 2 -16.50 -0.26 5.02
CA TYR A 2 -16.45 -1.63 4.54
C TYR A 2 -17.47 -2.47 5.26
N ILE A 3 -18.24 -3.19 4.48
CA ILE A 3 -19.18 -4.13 5.03
C ILE A 3 -18.52 -5.50 4.91
N TYR A 4 -18.24 -6.10 6.06
CA TYR A 4 -17.75 -7.46 6.05
C TYR A 4 -18.93 -8.38 5.89
N ILE A 5 -19.03 -8.98 4.74
CA ILE A 5 -20.01 -10.03 4.48
C ILE A 5 -19.22 -11.32 4.49
N HIS A 6 -19.84 -12.38 4.96
CA HIS A 6 -19.18 -13.68 5.00
C HIS A 6 -18.58 -14.02 3.64
N MET A 7 -17.28 -13.90 3.53
CA MET A 7 -16.56 -14.39 2.38
C MET A 7 -15.34 -15.12 2.92
N ASP A 8 -14.86 -16.11 2.20
CA ASP A 8 -13.68 -16.81 2.63
C ASP A 8 -12.46 -15.88 2.54
N ARG A 9 -11.36 -16.25 3.18
CA ARG A 9 -10.16 -15.40 3.25
C ARG A 9 -9.56 -15.12 1.89
N VAL A 10 -9.59 -16.08 0.98
CA VAL A 10 -9.04 -15.88 -0.35
C VAL A 10 -9.83 -14.82 -1.10
N SER A 11 -11.16 -14.91 -1.04
CA SER A 11 -12.02 -13.90 -1.70
C SER A 11 -11.83 -12.52 -1.08
N GLN A 12 -11.69 -12.47 0.22
CA GLN A 12 -11.44 -11.22 0.93
C GLN A 12 -10.10 -10.61 0.50
N TYR A 13 -9.07 -11.44 0.40
CA TYR A 13 -7.75 -11.00 -0.04
C TYR A 13 -7.80 -10.47 -1.48
N LYS A 14 -8.50 -11.17 -2.35
CA LYS A 14 -8.64 -10.75 -3.74
C LYS A 14 -9.30 -9.37 -3.85
N ALA A 15 -10.31 -9.11 -3.02
CA ALA A 15 -10.98 -7.81 -3.01
C ALA A 15 -10.01 -6.69 -2.64
N VAL A 16 -9.20 -6.90 -1.61
CA VAL A 16 -8.17 -5.93 -1.23
C VAL A 16 -7.15 -5.74 -2.34
N HIS A 17 -6.71 -6.85 -2.93
CA HIS A 17 -5.73 -6.82 -4.02
C HIS A 17 -6.26 -6.04 -5.22
N ASN A 18 -7.52 -6.26 -5.58
CA ASN A 18 -8.14 -5.55 -6.71
C ASN A 18 -8.22 -4.05 -6.45
N GLU A 19 -8.55 -3.66 -5.24
CA GLU A 19 -8.55 -2.24 -4.85
C GLU A 19 -7.15 -1.66 -4.97
N ALA A 20 -6.15 -2.38 -4.50
CA ALA A 20 -4.76 -1.94 -4.54
C ALA A 20 -4.26 -1.78 -5.98
N ILE A 21 -4.64 -2.70 -6.87
CA ILE A 21 -4.28 -2.62 -8.28
C ILE A 21 -4.88 -1.37 -8.93
N GLU A 22 -6.14 -1.07 -8.65
CA GLU A 22 -6.79 0.10 -9.25
C GLU A 22 -6.09 1.38 -8.80
N LEU A 23 -5.72 1.48 -7.54
CA LEU A 23 -4.96 2.62 -7.05
C LEU A 23 -3.58 2.70 -7.72
N PHE A 24 -2.90 1.56 -7.86
CA PHE A 24 -1.61 1.52 -8.52
C PHE A 24 -1.71 2.01 -9.97
N LYS A 25 -2.74 1.60 -10.71
CA LYS A 25 -2.94 2.03 -12.08
C LYS A 25 -3.05 3.55 -12.18
N ILE A 26 -3.81 4.15 -11.30
CA ILE A 26 -4.01 5.61 -11.29
C ILE A 26 -2.68 6.31 -11.04
N LYS A 27 -1.97 5.89 -10.01
CA LYS A 27 -0.69 6.53 -9.65
C LYS A 27 0.37 6.30 -10.71
N ASN A 28 0.43 5.12 -11.27
CA ASN A 28 1.43 4.80 -12.30
C ASN A 28 1.18 5.60 -13.57
N LYS A 29 -0.08 5.87 -13.89
CA LYS A 29 -0.41 6.71 -15.04
C LYS A 29 0.12 8.12 -14.85
N ASP A 30 0.07 8.64 -13.62
CA ASP A 30 0.53 10.00 -13.33
C ASP A 30 2.05 10.10 -13.21
N TYR A 31 2.66 9.12 -12.56
CA TYR A 31 4.09 9.19 -12.20
C TYR A 31 4.98 8.27 -13.04
N GLY A 32 4.38 7.40 -13.85
CA GLY A 32 5.14 6.46 -14.67
C GLY A 32 6.03 5.57 -13.83
N ASP A 33 7.22 5.33 -14.31
CA ASP A 33 8.17 4.44 -13.67
C ASP A 33 9.11 5.12 -12.67
N ALA A 34 8.71 6.28 -12.15
CA ALA A 34 9.54 7.00 -11.18
C ALA A 34 9.94 6.13 -9.99
N PHE A 35 9.08 5.18 -9.60
CA PHE A 35 9.39 4.28 -8.48
C PHE A 35 10.61 3.39 -8.76
N ALA A 36 10.98 3.20 -10.00
CA ALA A 36 12.09 2.33 -10.39
C ALA A 36 13.44 3.03 -10.36
N ASN A 37 13.48 4.35 -10.13
CA ASN A 37 14.70 5.14 -10.27
C ASN A 37 15.86 4.66 -9.40
N PHE A 38 15.58 4.17 -8.22
CA PHE A 38 16.62 3.71 -7.28
C PHE A 38 16.53 2.22 -7.00
N GLY A 39 15.83 1.48 -7.87
CA GLY A 39 15.69 0.05 -7.73
C GLY A 39 14.89 -0.38 -6.52
N PRO A 40 14.97 -1.68 -6.15
CA PRO A 40 14.21 -2.20 -5.01
C PRO A 40 14.54 -1.49 -3.71
N VAL A 41 15.79 -1.08 -3.50
CA VAL A 41 16.20 -0.40 -2.28
C VAL A 41 15.46 0.92 -2.11
N GLY A 42 15.28 1.67 -3.21
CA GLY A 42 14.54 2.92 -3.15
C GLY A 42 13.09 2.72 -2.71
N VAL A 43 12.47 1.65 -3.20
CA VAL A 43 11.10 1.31 -2.80
C VAL A 43 11.05 0.89 -1.33
N ILE A 44 12.03 0.10 -0.90
CA ILE A 44 12.09 -0.36 0.50
C ILE A 44 12.24 0.82 1.46
N VAL A 45 13.04 1.83 1.10
CA VAL A 45 13.15 3.05 1.90
C VAL A 45 11.80 3.73 2.05
N ARG A 46 11.02 3.80 0.98
CA ARG A 46 9.68 4.37 1.05
C ARG A 46 8.75 3.57 1.94
N MET A 47 8.91 2.25 1.96
CA MET A 47 8.14 1.40 2.88
C MET A 47 8.44 1.77 4.33
N GLY A 48 9.70 2.09 4.63
CA GLY A 48 10.08 2.57 5.95
C GLY A 48 9.33 3.82 6.36
N ASP A 49 9.16 4.76 5.44
CA ASP A 49 8.39 5.98 5.70
C ASP A 49 6.93 5.65 6.02
N LYS A 50 6.35 4.71 5.31
CA LYS A 50 4.96 4.29 5.57
C LYS A 50 4.81 3.60 6.92
N ILE A 51 5.78 2.80 7.30
CA ILE A 51 5.80 2.16 8.61
C ILE A 51 5.87 3.23 9.72
N ASN A 52 6.74 4.22 9.55
CA ASN A 52 6.85 5.32 10.50
C ASN A 52 5.53 6.09 10.61
N ARG A 53 4.87 6.32 9.49
CA ARG A 53 3.57 6.98 9.48
C ARG A 53 2.53 6.16 10.25
N LEU A 54 2.51 4.85 10.06
CA LEU A 54 1.61 3.97 10.78
C LEU A 54 1.87 4.03 12.29
N SER A 55 3.13 4.02 12.68
CA SER A 55 3.50 4.12 14.10
C SER A 55 3.01 5.44 14.71
N SER A 56 3.18 6.54 13.99
CA SER A 56 2.71 7.85 14.43
C SER A 56 1.20 7.89 14.59
N ILE A 57 0.48 7.40 13.59
CA ILE A 57 -0.98 7.42 13.61
C ILE A 57 -1.51 6.55 14.74
N THR A 58 -0.97 5.36 14.92
CA THR A 58 -1.48 4.40 15.91
C THR A 58 -1.12 4.79 17.34
N SER A 59 -0.08 5.60 17.54
CA SER A 59 0.28 6.08 18.87
C SER A 59 -0.51 7.31 19.29
N SER A 60 -1.22 7.94 18.37
CA SER A 60 -2.06 9.10 18.67
C SER A 60 -3.31 8.65 19.42
N SER A 61 -3.73 9.43 20.41
CA SER A 61 -4.84 9.06 21.27
C SER A 61 -6.21 9.35 20.66
N VAL A 62 -6.32 10.28 19.73
CA VAL A 62 -7.61 10.68 19.17
C VAL A 62 -7.49 10.98 17.70
N CYS A 63 -8.35 10.35 16.88
CA CYS A 63 -8.52 10.78 15.52
C CYS A 63 -9.66 10.01 14.87
N LEU A 64 -10.69 10.73 14.44
CA LEU A 64 -11.85 10.09 13.78
C LEU A 64 -11.52 9.56 12.39
N VAL A 65 -10.52 10.13 11.72
CA VAL A 65 -10.10 9.68 10.40
C VAL A 65 -8.97 8.66 10.46
N LYS A 66 -8.60 8.26 11.67
CA LYS A 66 -7.45 7.39 11.90
C LYS A 66 -7.55 6.07 11.14
N THR A 67 -8.72 5.43 11.21
CA THR A 67 -8.92 4.14 10.54
C THR A 67 -8.73 4.25 9.04
N GLU A 68 -9.26 5.31 8.45
CA GLU A 68 -9.13 5.55 7.02
C GLU A 68 -7.69 5.82 6.65
N SER A 69 -6.98 6.64 7.42
CA SER A 69 -5.57 6.93 7.19
C SER A 69 -4.70 5.69 7.32
N ILE A 70 -4.98 4.84 8.30
CA ILE A 70 -4.27 3.59 8.48
C ILE A 70 -4.50 2.69 7.27
N ARG A 71 -5.73 2.55 6.86
CA ARG A 71 -6.10 1.69 5.74
C ARG A 71 -5.41 2.15 4.45
N ASP A 72 -5.46 3.43 4.15
CA ASP A 72 -4.82 3.98 2.95
C ASP A 72 -3.32 3.73 2.97
N THR A 73 -2.69 3.89 4.12
CA THR A 73 -1.26 3.66 4.26
C THR A 73 -0.90 2.19 4.08
N LEU A 74 -1.76 1.29 4.56
CA LEU A 74 -1.55 -0.15 4.38
C LEU A 74 -1.70 -0.56 2.91
N ILE A 75 -2.64 0.02 2.18
CA ILE A 75 -2.76 -0.21 0.74
C ILE A 75 -1.50 0.27 0.02
N ASP A 76 -0.99 1.45 0.37
CA ASP A 76 0.25 1.95 -0.21
C ASP A 76 1.41 0.99 0.08
N LEU A 77 1.50 0.50 1.31
CA LEU A 77 2.55 -0.43 1.71
C LEU A 77 2.46 -1.73 0.91
N HIS A 78 1.24 -2.22 0.73
CA HIS A 78 0.98 -3.41 -0.10
C HIS A 78 1.53 -3.19 -1.52
N ASN A 79 1.25 -2.04 -2.11
CA ASN A 79 1.69 -1.74 -3.47
C ASN A 79 3.20 -1.56 -3.55
N TYR A 80 3.81 -0.92 -2.55
CA TYR A 80 5.27 -0.79 -2.52
C TYR A 80 5.95 -2.15 -2.42
N ALA A 81 5.39 -3.06 -1.63
CA ALA A 81 5.95 -4.41 -1.55
C ALA A 81 5.92 -5.10 -2.92
N ALA A 82 4.80 -4.98 -3.62
CA ALA A 82 4.68 -5.54 -4.97
C ALA A 82 5.69 -4.89 -5.92
N MET A 83 5.81 -3.56 -5.87
CA MET A 83 6.76 -2.83 -6.72
C MET A 83 8.21 -3.27 -6.47
N ALA A 84 8.57 -3.47 -5.21
CA ALA A 84 9.93 -3.92 -4.89
C ALA A 84 10.21 -5.29 -5.49
N ILE A 85 9.24 -6.20 -5.41
CA ILE A 85 9.38 -7.53 -6.00
C ILE A 85 9.49 -7.45 -7.52
N MET A 86 8.64 -6.61 -8.15
CA MET A 86 8.70 -6.40 -9.59
C MET A 86 10.09 -5.97 -10.03
N LEU A 87 10.70 -5.03 -9.30
CA LEU A 87 12.03 -4.55 -9.63
C LEU A 87 13.11 -5.60 -9.38
N MET A 88 12.94 -6.43 -8.35
CA MET A 88 13.87 -7.55 -8.12
C MET A 88 13.81 -8.58 -9.26
N ASP A 89 12.63 -8.75 -9.84
CA ASP A 89 12.44 -9.73 -10.92
C ASP A 89 12.96 -9.24 -12.26
N GLU A 90 13.16 -7.93 -12.40
CA GLU A 90 13.76 -7.34 -13.60
C GLU A 90 15.27 -7.46 -13.49
N LYS A 91 15.86 -8.25 -14.32
CA LYS A 91 17.32 -8.40 -14.30
C LYS A 91 17.89 -8.27 -15.68
#